data_6864e11ea49f16d2aed6ace31f86288f
#
_entry.id   6864e11ea49f16d2aed6ace31f86288f
#
_cell.length_a   1.000
_cell.length_b   1.000
_cell.length_c   1.000
_cell.angle_alpha   90.00
_cell.angle_beta   90.00
_cell.angle_gamma   90.00
#
_symmetry.space_group_name_H-M   'P 1'
#
loop_
_entity.id
_entity.type
_entity.pdbx_description
1 polymer ?
#
loop_
_entity_poly.entity_id
_entity_poly.type
_entity_poly.pdbx_seq_one_letter_code
_entity_poly.pdbx_strand_id
1 'polypeptide(L)'
;MNTDAVTQQKNWNGKPYHSLDHMLRERFGEKVYKVTLNGGMSCPNRDGKLGSRGCIFCSAGGSGDFAADAELSVTEQIDSQIALLSAKRPIHKYIAYFQAYTNTYAPVEYLRKIFTEALAHPSVVALSIGTRPDCLGEDVLDLLNELNQRKPVWVELGLQTMHERTAAYIRRGYPLSCFEDAVQNLRKRQIE
;
A
#
# COMPACT_ATOMS: atom_id res chain seq x y z
N MET A 1 -39.04 -25.49 -24.66
CA MET A 1 -38.03 -24.43 -24.77
C MET A 1 -37.81 -23.88 -23.36
N ASN A 2 -36.80 -24.43 -22.65
CA ASN A 2 -36.48 -23.97 -21.31
C ASN A 2 -35.48 -22.82 -21.40
N THR A 3 -35.93 -21.63 -21.01
CA THR A 3 -35.11 -20.43 -20.84
C THR A 3 -34.95 -20.15 -19.36
N ASP A 4 -34.22 -20.98 -18.66
CA ASP A 4 -33.79 -20.72 -17.27
C ASP A 4 -32.27 -20.74 -17.19
N ALA A 5 -31.64 -19.82 -17.92
CA ALA A 5 -30.30 -19.38 -17.57
C ALA A 5 -30.42 -18.28 -16.49
N VAL A 6 -30.78 -18.68 -15.28
CA VAL A 6 -30.65 -17.81 -14.11
C VAL A 6 -29.17 -17.53 -13.97
N THR A 7 -28.76 -16.33 -14.38
CA THR A 7 -27.45 -15.78 -14.10
C THR A 7 -27.30 -15.82 -12.59
N GLN A 8 -26.51 -16.78 -12.07
CA GLN A 8 -26.19 -16.83 -10.65
C GLN A 8 -25.47 -15.53 -10.30
N GLN A 9 -26.22 -14.62 -9.73
CA GLN A 9 -25.70 -13.35 -9.26
C GLN A 9 -24.64 -13.68 -8.21
N LYS A 10 -23.37 -13.40 -8.52
CA LYS A 10 -22.28 -13.65 -7.59
C LYS A 10 -22.59 -12.96 -6.27
N ASN A 11 -22.76 -13.74 -5.22
CA ASN A 11 -23.10 -13.27 -3.88
C ASN A 11 -21.85 -13.32 -3.01
N TRP A 12 -21.23 -12.17 -2.74
CA TRP A 12 -20.06 -12.05 -1.90
C TRP A 12 -20.47 -11.81 -0.45
N ASN A 13 -20.85 -12.88 0.24
CA ASN A 13 -21.28 -12.85 1.64
C ASN A 13 -22.46 -11.88 1.87
N GLY A 14 -23.51 -11.99 1.04
CA GLY A 14 -24.70 -11.14 1.10
C GLY A 14 -24.55 -9.75 0.47
N LYS A 15 -23.39 -9.43 -0.13
CA LYS A 15 -23.16 -8.12 -0.76
C LYS A 15 -23.24 -8.20 -2.28
N PRO A 16 -23.78 -7.17 -2.97
CA PRO A 16 -23.82 -7.12 -4.44
C PRO A 16 -22.48 -6.76 -5.08
N TYR A 17 -21.39 -6.65 -4.30
CA TYR A 17 -20.05 -6.31 -4.76
C TYR A 17 -18.99 -7.13 -4.03
N HIS A 18 -17.87 -7.39 -4.71
CA HIS A 18 -16.70 -8.07 -4.14
C HIS A 18 -15.95 -7.14 -3.18
N SER A 19 -16.22 -7.26 -1.89
CA SER A 19 -15.59 -6.40 -0.89
C SER A 19 -14.19 -6.89 -0.54
N LEU A 20 -13.30 -5.94 -0.15
CA LEU A 20 -11.97 -6.28 0.35
C LEU A 20 -12.02 -7.25 1.54
N ASP A 21 -12.96 -7.06 2.49
CA ASP A 21 -13.14 -7.98 3.63
C ASP A 21 -13.48 -9.41 3.17
N HIS A 22 -14.29 -9.56 2.13
CA HIS A 22 -14.61 -10.88 1.58
C HIS A 22 -13.36 -11.53 0.95
N MET A 23 -12.65 -10.82 0.10
CA MET A 23 -11.41 -11.30 -0.54
C MET A 23 -10.34 -11.66 0.49
N LEU A 24 -10.17 -10.84 1.54
CA LEU A 24 -9.22 -11.11 2.61
C LEU A 24 -9.56 -12.38 3.40
N ARG A 25 -10.85 -12.59 3.69
CA ARG A 25 -11.30 -13.83 4.35
C ARG A 25 -11.12 -15.08 3.50
N GLU A 26 -11.37 -14.98 2.20
CA GLU A 26 -11.12 -16.08 1.27
C GLU A 26 -9.61 -16.39 1.19
N ARG A 27 -8.76 -15.37 1.11
CA ARG A 27 -7.31 -15.54 0.94
C ARG A 27 -6.60 -15.99 2.23
N PHE A 28 -7.01 -15.47 3.38
CA PHE A 28 -6.31 -15.67 4.65
C PHE A 28 -7.11 -16.46 5.69
N GLY A 29 -8.34 -16.88 5.40
CA GLY A 29 -9.19 -17.70 6.27
C GLY A 29 -9.92 -16.94 7.38
N GLU A 30 -9.54 -15.69 7.66
CA GLU A 30 -10.15 -14.86 8.70
C GLU A 30 -10.14 -13.38 8.32
N LYS A 31 -10.71 -12.55 9.17
CA LYS A 31 -10.66 -11.10 9.00
C LYS A 31 -9.25 -10.56 9.21
N VAL A 32 -8.82 -9.70 8.29
CA VAL A 32 -7.50 -9.07 8.32
C VAL A 32 -7.66 -7.56 8.41
N TYR A 33 -6.80 -6.90 9.20
CA TYR A 33 -6.75 -5.44 9.31
C TYR A 33 -5.41 -4.89 8.85
N LYS A 34 -5.40 -3.65 8.37
CA LYS A 34 -4.17 -2.90 8.14
C LYS A 34 -3.68 -2.31 9.47
N VAL A 35 -2.39 -2.46 9.76
CA VAL A 35 -1.64 -1.68 10.74
C VAL A 35 -0.82 -0.66 9.98
N THR A 36 -1.00 0.62 10.31
CA THR A 36 -0.41 1.71 9.53
C THR A 36 0.94 2.11 10.10
N LEU A 37 1.97 2.00 9.27
CA LEU A 37 3.38 2.16 9.62
C LEU A 37 3.97 3.41 8.97
N ASN A 38 4.93 4.01 9.64
CA ASN A 38 5.72 5.12 9.15
C ASN A 38 7.17 4.65 8.96
N GLY A 39 7.62 4.60 7.71
CA GLY A 39 9.01 4.21 7.39
C GLY A 39 9.99 5.38 7.41
N GLY A 40 9.60 6.57 7.85
CA GLY A 40 10.49 7.75 7.92
C GLY A 40 10.85 8.35 6.56
N MET A 41 10.20 7.93 5.46
CA MET A 41 10.45 8.48 4.14
C MET A 41 9.87 9.88 3.99
N SER A 42 10.39 10.61 3.01
CA SER A 42 9.88 11.90 2.54
C SER A 42 9.09 11.74 1.22
N CYS A 43 8.91 12.82 0.50
CA CYS A 43 8.28 12.85 -0.80
C CYS A 43 9.01 13.83 -1.72
N PRO A 44 9.31 13.49 -2.99
CA PRO A 44 9.97 14.41 -3.92
C PRO A 44 9.19 15.71 -4.19
N ASN A 45 7.88 15.75 -3.89
CA ASN A 45 7.08 16.97 -3.93
C ASN A 45 7.24 17.85 -2.67
N ARG A 46 8.05 17.43 -1.67
CA ARG A 46 8.22 18.15 -0.39
C ARG A 46 9.66 18.45 -0.02
N ASP A 47 10.61 17.62 -0.47
CA ASP A 47 12.02 17.75 -0.13
C ASP A 47 12.82 18.69 -1.06
N GLY A 48 12.16 19.30 -2.02
CA GLY A 48 12.77 20.24 -2.98
C GLY A 48 13.16 19.60 -4.31
N LYS A 49 13.12 18.28 -4.47
CA LYS A 49 13.50 17.62 -5.73
C LYS A 49 12.54 17.96 -6.89
N LEU A 50 11.24 17.90 -6.66
CA LEU A 50 10.19 18.33 -7.59
C LEU A 50 9.46 19.58 -7.09
N GLY A 51 9.41 19.77 -5.79
CA GLY A 51 8.76 20.89 -5.13
C GLY A 51 8.79 20.77 -3.61
N SER A 52 8.47 21.86 -2.92
CA SER A 52 8.50 21.94 -1.45
C SER A 52 7.11 21.99 -0.81
N ARG A 53 6.06 22.22 -1.60
CA ARG A 53 4.70 22.47 -1.10
C ARG A 53 3.83 21.22 -0.99
N GLY A 54 4.24 20.12 -1.61
CA GLY A 54 3.44 18.90 -1.70
C GLY A 54 2.22 19.03 -2.63
N CYS A 55 1.46 17.96 -2.77
CA CYS A 55 0.17 17.94 -3.44
C CYS A 55 -0.86 18.72 -2.60
N ILE A 56 -1.85 19.37 -3.26
CA ILE A 56 -2.84 20.22 -2.56
C ILE A 56 -3.78 19.46 -1.61
N PHE A 57 -3.93 18.15 -1.82
CA PHE A 57 -4.78 17.27 -1.03
C PHE A 57 -4.03 16.51 0.08
N CYS A 58 -2.69 16.65 0.14
CA CYS A 58 -1.87 15.89 1.07
C CYS A 58 -1.70 16.66 2.39
N SER A 59 -2.05 16.03 3.51
CA SER A 59 -1.86 16.60 4.85
C SER A 59 -0.39 16.90 5.17
N ALA A 60 -0.15 17.62 6.26
CA ALA A 60 1.21 17.88 6.75
C ALA A 60 1.96 16.57 7.06
N GLY A 61 1.26 15.56 7.57
CA GLY A 61 1.78 14.21 7.83
C GLY A 61 1.93 13.30 6.60
N GLY A 62 1.82 13.83 5.37
CA GLY A 62 1.98 13.03 4.17
C GLY A 62 0.92 11.93 4.00
N SER A 63 -0.32 12.18 4.43
CA SER A 63 -1.43 11.22 4.52
C SER A 63 -1.18 10.07 5.53
N GLY A 64 -0.21 10.25 6.43
CA GLY A 64 0.14 9.30 7.48
C GLY A 64 -0.31 9.74 8.88
N ASP A 65 -1.37 10.56 8.99
CA ASP A 65 -1.81 11.15 10.24
C ASP A 65 -2.21 10.13 11.32
N PHE A 66 -2.46 8.89 10.93
CA PHE A 66 -2.77 7.76 11.81
C PHE A 66 -1.66 6.68 11.81
N ALA A 67 -0.53 6.94 11.16
CA ALA A 67 0.60 6.03 11.20
C ALA A 67 1.26 6.04 12.59
N ALA A 68 1.93 4.94 12.91
CA ALA A 68 2.72 4.86 14.12
C ALA A 68 3.90 5.84 14.10
N ASP A 69 4.52 6.03 15.26
CA ASP A 69 5.67 6.93 15.39
C ASP A 69 6.88 6.37 14.62
N ALA A 70 7.47 7.20 13.76
CA ALA A 70 8.62 6.83 12.93
C ALA A 70 9.92 6.61 13.74
N GLU A 71 9.98 7.04 14.99
CA GLU A 71 11.14 6.81 15.87
C GLU A 71 11.19 5.36 16.39
N LEU A 72 10.06 4.66 16.36
CA LEU A 72 9.97 3.25 16.76
C LEU A 72 10.48 2.34 15.63
N SER A 73 11.06 1.17 16.00
CA SER A 73 11.29 0.10 15.04
C SER A 73 9.99 -0.37 14.38
N VAL A 74 10.08 -0.99 13.22
CA VAL A 74 8.88 -1.48 12.50
C VAL A 74 8.12 -2.49 13.36
N THR A 75 8.82 -3.35 14.07
CA THR A 75 8.20 -4.32 14.99
C THR A 75 7.44 -3.64 16.12
N GLU A 76 8.03 -2.63 16.78
CA GLU A 76 7.36 -1.87 17.84
C GLU A 76 6.14 -1.09 17.31
N GLN A 77 6.24 -0.55 16.10
CA GLN A 77 5.10 0.09 15.43
C GLN A 77 3.95 -0.92 15.23
N ILE A 78 4.24 -2.12 14.73
CA ILE A 78 3.26 -3.18 14.51
C ILE A 78 2.61 -3.57 15.84
N ASP A 79 3.39 -3.85 16.86
CA ASP A 79 2.91 -4.26 18.19
C ASP A 79 2.01 -3.20 18.81
N SER A 80 2.39 -1.93 18.74
CA SER A 80 1.58 -0.81 19.27
C SER A 80 0.24 -0.69 18.55
N GLN A 81 0.22 -0.81 17.22
CA GLN A 81 -1.01 -0.76 16.42
C GLN A 81 -1.90 -1.98 16.66
N ILE A 82 -1.32 -3.16 16.82
CA ILE A 82 -2.05 -4.40 17.19
C ILE A 82 -2.70 -4.22 18.57
N ALA A 83 -1.99 -3.69 19.56
CA ALA A 83 -2.54 -3.46 20.88
C ALA A 83 -3.76 -2.53 20.87
N LEU A 84 -3.72 -1.46 20.05
CA LEU A 84 -4.85 -0.54 19.87
C LEU A 84 -6.07 -1.20 19.20
N LEU A 85 -5.84 -2.11 18.24
CA LEU A 85 -6.91 -2.78 17.49
C LEU A 85 -7.49 -3.96 18.26
N SER A 86 -6.67 -4.77 18.92
CA SER A 86 -7.08 -5.97 19.67
C SER A 86 -7.97 -5.65 20.86
N ALA A 87 -7.80 -4.48 21.47
CA ALA A 87 -8.69 -3.99 22.52
C ALA A 87 -10.17 -3.89 22.08
N LYS A 88 -10.41 -3.82 20.76
CA LYS A 88 -11.76 -3.68 20.21
C LYS A 88 -12.32 -4.99 19.66
N ARG A 89 -11.47 -5.90 19.14
CA ARG A 89 -11.90 -7.17 18.51
C ARG A 89 -10.75 -8.20 18.51
N PRO A 90 -11.03 -9.51 18.68
CA PRO A 90 -10.03 -10.56 18.50
C PRO A 90 -9.68 -10.68 17.02
N ILE A 91 -8.46 -10.31 16.67
CA ILE A 91 -7.92 -10.36 15.31
C ILE A 91 -6.47 -10.81 15.42
N HIS A 92 -6.05 -11.71 14.53
CA HIS A 92 -4.73 -12.33 14.61
C HIS A 92 -3.86 -12.11 13.37
N LYS A 93 -4.46 -11.61 12.27
CA LYS A 93 -3.77 -11.39 10.98
C LYS A 93 -3.86 -9.94 10.55
N TYR A 94 -2.72 -9.40 10.16
CA TYR A 94 -2.59 -8.00 9.79
C TYR A 94 -1.83 -7.83 8.48
N ILE A 95 -2.14 -6.75 7.78
CA ILE A 95 -1.36 -6.23 6.66
C ILE A 95 -0.49 -5.10 7.21
N ALA A 96 0.82 -5.22 7.07
CA ALA A 96 1.75 -4.14 7.36
C ALA A 96 1.63 -3.09 6.25
N TYR A 97 1.10 -1.91 6.57
CA TYR A 97 0.79 -0.87 5.60
C TYR A 97 1.65 0.38 5.80
N PHE A 98 2.60 0.58 4.91
CA PHE A 98 3.40 1.79 4.86
C PHE A 98 2.65 2.88 4.12
N GLN A 99 2.22 3.93 4.84
CA GLN A 99 1.30 4.95 4.33
C GLN A 99 1.89 6.36 4.31
N ALA A 100 2.72 6.75 5.26
CA ALA A 100 3.22 8.12 5.34
C ALA A 100 4.13 8.48 4.14
N TYR A 101 3.80 9.54 3.42
CA TYR A 101 4.56 10.08 2.28
C TYR A 101 4.72 9.10 1.10
N THR A 102 5.98 8.85 0.67
CA THR A 102 6.31 8.03 -0.50
C THR A 102 7.19 6.87 -0.07
N ASN A 103 6.60 5.70 0.17
CA ASN A 103 7.23 4.61 0.91
C ASN A 103 8.22 3.75 0.11
N THR A 104 8.58 4.17 -1.10
CA THR A 104 9.71 3.62 -1.88
C THR A 104 10.77 4.69 -2.16
N TYR A 105 10.64 5.88 -1.57
CA TYR A 105 11.56 6.99 -1.77
C TYR A 105 12.68 7.00 -0.71
N ALA A 106 13.51 5.96 -0.76
CA ALA A 106 14.68 5.79 0.08
C ALA A 106 15.68 4.84 -0.61
N PRO A 107 16.94 4.74 -0.15
CA PRO A 107 17.88 3.74 -0.64
C PRO A 107 17.31 2.31 -0.48
N VAL A 108 17.52 1.46 -1.48
CA VAL A 108 16.95 0.11 -1.53
C VAL A 108 17.33 -0.75 -0.31
N GLU A 109 18.53 -0.58 0.22
CA GLU A 109 18.98 -1.30 1.43
C GLU A 109 18.20 -0.91 2.68
N TYR A 110 17.81 0.36 2.78
CA TYR A 110 16.94 0.82 3.85
C TYR A 110 15.54 0.22 3.70
N LEU A 111 14.97 0.24 2.49
CA LEU A 111 13.68 -0.36 2.19
C LEU A 111 13.69 -1.87 2.48
N ARG A 112 14.76 -2.56 2.08
CA ARG A 112 14.98 -3.98 2.38
C ARG A 112 14.90 -4.26 3.88
N LYS A 113 15.60 -3.46 4.68
CA LYS A 113 15.59 -3.60 6.13
C LYS A 113 14.19 -3.52 6.70
N ILE A 114 13.48 -2.41 6.45
CA ILE A 114 12.18 -2.15 7.08
C ILE A 114 11.07 -3.07 6.56
N PHE A 115 11.07 -3.41 5.27
CA PHE A 115 10.06 -4.31 4.69
C PHE A 115 10.29 -5.76 5.12
N THR A 116 11.56 -6.20 5.22
CA THR A 116 11.88 -7.53 5.74
C THR A 116 11.49 -7.65 7.20
N GLU A 117 11.75 -6.63 8.01
CA GLU A 117 11.33 -6.58 9.42
C GLU A 117 9.81 -6.70 9.54
N ALA A 118 9.05 -5.93 8.76
CA ALA A 118 7.59 -6.01 8.74
C ALA A 118 7.09 -7.41 8.37
N LEU A 119 7.65 -8.02 7.33
CA LEU A 119 7.25 -9.37 6.89
C LEU A 119 7.70 -10.48 7.85
N ALA A 120 8.73 -10.26 8.65
CA ALA A 120 9.18 -11.21 9.67
C ALA A 120 8.21 -11.31 10.86
N HIS A 121 7.38 -10.29 11.09
CA HIS A 121 6.41 -10.32 12.18
C HIS A 121 5.39 -11.47 12.01
N PRO A 122 5.15 -12.30 13.08
CA PRO A 122 4.33 -13.51 12.94
C PRO A 122 2.87 -13.24 12.58
N SER A 123 2.31 -12.12 13.04
CA SER A 123 0.91 -11.75 12.75
C SER A 123 0.74 -11.04 11.40
N VAL A 124 1.82 -10.69 10.68
CA VAL A 124 1.74 -10.03 9.38
C VAL A 124 1.61 -11.07 8.27
N VAL A 125 0.55 -10.98 7.48
CA VAL A 125 0.25 -11.89 6.38
C VAL A 125 0.50 -11.30 4.99
N ALA A 126 0.61 -9.97 4.88
CA ALA A 126 0.92 -9.27 3.64
C ALA A 126 1.57 -7.91 3.94
N LEU A 127 2.28 -7.38 2.95
CA LEU A 127 2.83 -6.02 2.93
C LEU A 127 2.03 -5.16 1.96
N SER A 128 1.65 -3.95 2.36
CA SER A 128 1.02 -2.95 1.49
C SER A 128 1.84 -1.65 1.54
N ILE A 129 2.14 -1.07 0.38
CA ILE A 129 3.05 0.07 0.25
C ILE A 129 2.39 1.17 -0.56
N GLY A 130 2.04 2.27 0.10
CA GLY A 130 1.55 3.48 -0.57
C GLY A 130 2.71 4.28 -1.14
N THR A 131 2.75 4.48 -2.46
CA THR A 131 3.85 5.18 -3.10
C THR A 131 3.46 5.91 -4.38
N ARG A 132 4.44 6.63 -4.94
CA ARG A 132 4.36 7.32 -6.23
C ARG A 132 4.92 6.42 -7.33
N PRO A 133 4.34 6.45 -8.54
CA PRO A 133 4.84 5.63 -9.66
C PRO A 133 6.26 6.03 -10.12
N ASP A 134 6.65 7.29 -9.98
CA ASP A 134 7.99 7.80 -10.31
C ASP A 134 9.07 7.46 -9.27
N CYS A 135 8.72 6.71 -8.22
CA CYS A 135 9.62 6.23 -7.17
C CYS A 135 9.72 4.70 -7.15
N LEU A 136 9.54 4.05 -8.31
CA LEU A 136 9.69 2.61 -8.51
C LEU A 136 10.83 2.33 -9.51
N GLY A 137 12.07 2.54 -9.08
CA GLY A 137 13.26 2.14 -9.84
C GLY A 137 13.37 0.61 -9.96
N GLU A 138 14.20 0.11 -10.89
CA GLU A 138 14.39 -1.33 -11.11
C GLU A 138 14.87 -2.05 -9.84
N ASP A 139 15.77 -1.43 -9.08
CA ASP A 139 16.28 -1.93 -7.80
C ASP A 139 15.16 -2.11 -6.76
N VAL A 140 14.23 -1.17 -6.71
CA VAL A 140 13.04 -1.24 -5.83
C VAL A 140 12.10 -2.34 -6.32
N LEU A 141 11.83 -2.40 -7.63
CA LEU A 141 10.96 -3.43 -8.22
C LEU A 141 11.51 -4.84 -7.98
N ASP A 142 12.82 -5.02 -8.08
CA ASP A 142 13.49 -6.30 -7.81
C ASP A 142 13.40 -6.69 -6.34
N LEU A 143 13.57 -5.73 -5.41
CA LEU A 143 13.34 -5.94 -3.99
C LEU A 143 11.88 -6.37 -3.71
N LEU A 144 10.90 -5.66 -4.28
CA LEU A 144 9.49 -5.99 -4.09
C LEU A 144 9.15 -7.37 -4.64
N ASN A 145 9.73 -7.75 -5.79
CA ASN A 145 9.57 -9.08 -6.36
C ASN A 145 10.14 -10.18 -5.45
N GLU A 146 11.33 -9.98 -4.88
CA GLU A 146 11.93 -10.91 -3.91
C GLU A 146 11.02 -11.08 -2.68
N LEU A 147 10.52 -9.98 -2.13
CA LEU A 147 9.65 -10.01 -0.95
C LEU A 147 8.30 -10.67 -1.24
N ASN A 148 7.76 -10.48 -2.45
CA ASN A 148 6.50 -11.06 -2.89
C ASN A 148 6.54 -12.60 -2.98
N GLN A 149 7.74 -13.20 -3.12
CA GLN A 149 7.91 -14.65 -3.04
C GLN A 149 7.76 -15.21 -1.61
N ARG A 150 7.85 -14.35 -0.60
CA ARG A 150 7.76 -14.74 0.82
C ARG A 150 6.34 -14.58 1.37
N LYS A 151 5.77 -13.41 1.17
CA LYS A 151 4.38 -13.06 1.52
C LYS A 151 3.86 -12.05 0.49
N PRO A 152 2.55 -12.00 0.22
CA PRO A 152 1.98 -11.06 -0.75
C PRO A 152 2.41 -9.61 -0.51
N VAL A 153 2.85 -8.95 -1.57
CA VAL A 153 3.19 -7.53 -1.60
C VAL A 153 2.19 -6.79 -2.49
N TRP A 154 1.56 -5.75 -1.95
CA TRP A 154 0.66 -4.87 -2.66
C TRP A 154 1.24 -3.48 -2.77
N VAL A 155 1.12 -2.87 -3.94
CA VAL A 155 1.58 -1.51 -4.18
C VAL A 155 0.39 -0.61 -4.48
N GLU A 156 0.14 0.36 -3.61
CA GLU A 156 -0.92 1.35 -3.76
C GLU A 156 -0.37 2.59 -4.46
N LEU A 157 -0.58 2.66 -5.78
CA LEU A 157 -0.08 3.74 -6.63
C LEU A 157 -1.02 4.93 -6.68
N GLY A 158 -0.49 6.11 -6.47
CA GLY A 158 -1.22 7.36 -6.57
C GLY A 158 -1.45 7.81 -8.01
N LEU A 159 -2.52 7.41 -8.67
CA LEU A 159 -2.93 7.97 -9.97
C LEU A 159 -3.52 9.37 -9.82
N GLN A 160 -4.41 9.55 -8.88
CA GLN A 160 -5.19 10.76 -8.55
C GLN A 160 -6.16 11.20 -9.65
N THR A 161 -5.70 11.34 -10.88
CA THR A 161 -6.49 11.74 -12.05
C THR A 161 -5.78 11.36 -13.35
N MET A 162 -6.54 11.09 -14.40
CA MET A 162 -6.02 10.89 -15.77
C MET A 162 -5.88 12.23 -16.53
N HIS A 163 -6.49 13.31 -16.04
CA HIS A 163 -6.50 14.60 -16.72
C HIS A 163 -5.27 15.43 -16.35
N GLU A 164 -4.41 15.72 -17.33
CA GLU A 164 -3.15 16.46 -17.12
C GLU A 164 -3.37 17.86 -16.52
N ARG A 165 -4.42 18.57 -16.95
CA ARG A 165 -4.77 19.87 -16.36
C ARG A 165 -5.07 19.76 -14.86
N THR A 166 -5.80 18.74 -14.44
CA THR A 166 -6.09 18.47 -13.03
C THR A 166 -4.82 18.01 -12.30
N ALA A 167 -4.01 17.15 -12.93
CA ALA A 167 -2.75 16.68 -12.37
C ALA A 167 -1.78 17.86 -12.07
N ALA A 168 -1.69 18.81 -13.00
CA ALA A 168 -0.91 20.04 -12.80
C ALA A 168 -1.49 20.90 -11.66
N TYR A 169 -2.79 21.11 -11.62
CA TYR A 169 -3.47 21.87 -10.57
C TYR A 169 -3.23 21.28 -9.17
N ILE A 170 -3.36 19.96 -9.02
CA ILE A 170 -3.13 19.28 -7.74
C ILE A 170 -1.64 19.08 -7.42
N ARG A 171 -0.75 19.49 -8.31
CA ARG A 171 0.71 19.35 -8.18
C ARG A 171 1.15 17.89 -8.04
N ARG A 172 0.59 16.98 -8.85
CA ARG A 172 0.95 15.56 -8.85
C ARG A 172 2.43 15.32 -9.13
N GLY A 173 3.02 16.03 -10.12
CA GLY A 173 4.45 16.06 -10.38
C GLY A 173 5.01 14.91 -11.24
N TYR A 174 4.17 14.09 -11.86
CA TYR A 174 4.55 13.07 -12.86
C TYR A 174 3.46 12.96 -13.94
N PRO A 175 3.82 12.56 -15.19
CA PRO A 175 2.85 12.34 -16.27
C PRO A 175 2.08 11.04 -16.10
N LEU A 176 0.97 10.90 -16.84
CA LEU A 176 0.17 9.68 -16.83
C LEU A 176 0.97 8.45 -17.28
N SER A 177 1.83 8.59 -18.29
CA SER A 177 2.68 7.51 -18.79
C SER A 177 3.55 6.86 -17.69
N CYS A 178 4.05 7.67 -16.75
CA CYS A 178 4.81 7.13 -15.62
C CYS A 178 3.97 6.17 -14.75
N PHE A 179 2.69 6.47 -14.56
CA PHE A 179 1.78 5.54 -13.86
C PHE A 179 1.52 4.27 -14.67
N GLU A 180 1.32 4.40 -15.97
CA GLU A 180 1.08 3.28 -16.89
C GLU A 180 2.29 2.34 -16.91
N ASP A 181 3.51 2.88 -17.02
CA ASP A 181 4.76 2.13 -16.98
C ASP A 181 4.95 1.40 -15.63
N ALA A 182 4.68 2.08 -14.53
CA ALA A 182 4.77 1.48 -13.18
C ALA A 182 3.82 0.29 -13.04
N VAL A 183 2.56 0.44 -13.48
CA VAL A 183 1.58 -0.66 -13.46
C VAL A 183 2.03 -1.84 -14.31
N GLN A 184 2.57 -1.58 -15.51
CA GLN A 184 3.08 -2.65 -16.38
C GLN A 184 4.27 -3.39 -15.74
N ASN A 185 5.20 -2.66 -15.12
CA ASN A 185 6.38 -3.24 -14.47
C ASN A 185 6.03 -4.08 -13.23
N LEU A 186 5.04 -3.64 -12.44
CA LEU A 186 4.50 -4.41 -11.32
C LEU A 186 3.82 -5.70 -11.82
N ARG A 187 2.99 -5.61 -12.85
CA ARG A 187 2.29 -6.76 -13.45
C ARG A 187 3.24 -7.80 -14.02
N LYS A 188 4.32 -7.39 -14.69
CA LYS A 188 5.37 -8.30 -15.20
C LYS A 188 6.00 -9.14 -14.09
N ARG A 189 6.05 -8.61 -12.86
CA ARG A 189 6.58 -9.25 -11.66
C ARG A 189 5.50 -9.90 -10.79
N GLN A 190 4.25 -9.94 -11.25
CA GLN A 190 3.10 -10.48 -10.53
C GLN A 190 2.89 -9.83 -9.14
N ILE A 191 3.22 -8.55 -9.01
CA ILE A 191 2.97 -7.73 -7.83
C ILE A 191 1.59 -7.06 -8.00
N GLU A 192 0.74 -7.18 -6.99
CA GLU A 192 -0.62 -6.62 -6.97
C GLU A 192 -0.63 -5.14 -6.60
#